data_a213f7efc51d60e9755179f538be03ae
#
_entry.id   a213f7efc51d60e9755179f538be03ae
#
_cell.length_a   1.000
_cell.length_b   1.000
_cell.length_c   1.000
_cell.angle_alpha   90.00
_cell.angle_beta   90.00
_cell.angle_gamma   90.00
#
_symmetry.space_group_name_H-M   'P 1'
#
loop_
_entity.id
_entity.type
_entity.pdbx_description
1 polymer ?
#
loop_
_entity_poly.entity_id
_entity_poly.type
_entity_poly.pdbx_seq_one_letter_code
_entity_poly.pdbx_strand_id
1 'polypeptide(L)'
;MPGLLQELNIKPGVLYGDDVLKLFQYAKSHGFAIPAVNVTSSSTVVAALEAAKNANAPLILQTSQGGAAYFAGKGIKDSAEKREASVAGAIAAAHYIR
;
A
#
# COMPACT_ATOMS: atom_id res chain seq x y z
N MET A 1 -9.64 -23.05 6.22
CA MET A 1 -9.82 -22.45 4.90
C MET A 1 -8.47 -21.98 4.37
N PRO A 2 -8.03 -22.42 3.21
CA PRO A 2 -6.76 -21.95 2.68
C PRO A 2 -6.82 -20.43 2.43
N GLY A 3 -5.73 -19.76 2.65
CA GLY A 3 -5.65 -18.34 2.40
C GLY A 3 -5.66 -18.01 0.91
N LEU A 4 -6.02 -16.79 0.58
CA LEU A 4 -6.04 -16.29 -0.79
C LEU A 4 -4.71 -16.54 -1.51
N LEU A 5 -3.60 -16.29 -0.82
CA LEU A 5 -2.27 -16.46 -1.39
C LEU A 5 -1.99 -17.90 -1.78
N GLN A 6 -2.48 -18.84 -0.98
CA GLN A 6 -2.31 -20.27 -1.27
C GLN A 6 -3.13 -20.68 -2.49
N GLU A 7 -4.35 -20.20 -2.61
CA GLU A 7 -5.20 -20.49 -3.78
C GLU A 7 -4.58 -19.97 -5.07
N LEU A 8 -3.97 -18.80 -5.03
CA LEU A 8 -3.35 -18.18 -6.21
C LEU A 8 -1.90 -18.58 -6.41
N ASN A 9 -1.33 -19.38 -5.47
CA ASN A 9 0.07 -19.78 -5.51
C ASN A 9 0.99 -18.54 -5.54
N ILE A 10 0.71 -17.58 -4.67
CA ILE A 10 1.45 -16.33 -4.54
C ILE A 10 2.14 -16.28 -3.18
N LYS A 11 3.40 -15.85 -3.16
CA LYS A 11 4.13 -15.68 -1.90
C LYS A 11 3.64 -14.42 -1.17
N PRO A 12 3.56 -14.45 0.17
CA PRO A 12 3.18 -13.27 0.93
C PRO A 12 4.23 -12.15 0.78
N GLY A 13 3.77 -10.93 0.97
CA GLY A 13 4.60 -9.74 0.87
C GLY A 13 4.07 -8.79 -0.18
N VAL A 14 4.94 -7.90 -0.66
CA VAL A 14 4.58 -6.95 -1.71
C VAL A 14 4.50 -7.69 -3.04
N LEU A 15 3.35 -7.56 -3.70
CA LEU A 15 3.15 -8.20 -5.00
C LEU A 15 3.57 -7.26 -6.13
N TYR A 16 4.04 -7.84 -7.21
CA TYR A 16 4.39 -7.10 -8.43
C TYR A 16 4.24 -8.00 -9.65
N GLY A 17 4.18 -7.37 -10.81
CA GLY A 17 4.13 -8.10 -12.09
C GLY A 17 2.88 -8.97 -12.22
N ASP A 18 3.07 -10.19 -12.68
CA ASP A 18 1.98 -11.13 -12.96
C ASP A 18 1.17 -11.49 -11.73
N ASP A 19 1.77 -11.47 -10.55
CA ASP A 19 1.07 -11.77 -9.30
C ASP A 19 -0.02 -10.72 -9.01
N VAL A 20 0.24 -9.46 -9.34
CA VAL A 20 -0.78 -8.40 -9.22
C VAL A 20 -1.94 -8.67 -10.16
N LEU A 21 -1.66 -9.06 -11.40
CA LEU A 21 -2.69 -9.40 -12.37
C LEU A 21 -3.53 -10.59 -11.92
N LYS A 22 -2.89 -11.62 -11.39
CA LYS A 22 -3.61 -12.78 -10.84
C LYS A 22 -4.57 -12.37 -9.73
N LEU A 23 -4.11 -11.50 -8.82
CA LEU A 23 -4.95 -11.01 -7.73
C LEU A 23 -6.13 -10.20 -8.27
N PHE A 24 -5.91 -9.31 -9.22
CA PHE A 24 -6.97 -8.51 -9.80
C PHE A 24 -8.00 -9.37 -10.53
N GLN A 25 -7.57 -10.37 -11.29
CA GLN A 25 -8.47 -11.28 -11.99
C GLN A 25 -9.28 -12.12 -11.00
N TYR A 26 -8.67 -12.56 -9.92
CA TYR A 26 -9.36 -13.27 -8.85
C TYR A 26 -10.43 -12.40 -8.21
N ALA A 27 -10.10 -11.16 -7.89
CA ALA A 27 -11.07 -10.22 -7.30
C ALA A 27 -12.24 -9.98 -8.25
N LYS A 28 -11.96 -9.81 -9.53
CA LYS A 28 -13.00 -9.60 -10.55
C LYS A 28 -13.92 -10.81 -10.67
N SER A 29 -13.35 -12.01 -10.73
CA SER A 29 -14.13 -13.24 -10.91
C SER A 29 -14.95 -13.60 -9.67
N HIS A 30 -14.50 -13.18 -8.49
CA HIS A 30 -15.21 -13.45 -7.22
C HIS A 30 -16.05 -12.26 -6.75
N GLY A 31 -16.10 -11.18 -7.52
CA GLY A 31 -16.99 -10.07 -7.26
C GLY A 31 -16.66 -9.21 -6.07
N PHE A 32 -15.38 -9.00 -5.75
CA PHE A 32 -14.99 -8.10 -4.66
C PHE A 32 -13.96 -7.08 -5.12
N ALA A 33 -13.91 -5.96 -4.42
CA ALA A 33 -12.92 -4.91 -4.64
C ALA A 33 -11.77 -5.03 -3.62
N ILE A 34 -10.58 -4.64 -4.04
CA ILE A 34 -9.42 -4.58 -3.16
C ILE A 34 -9.35 -3.16 -2.59
N PRO A 35 -9.41 -3.01 -1.25
CA PRO A 35 -9.36 -1.66 -0.67
C PRO A 35 -7.97 -1.06 -0.83
N ALA A 36 -7.94 0.24 -1.09
CA ALA A 36 -6.73 1.04 -1.11
C ALA A 36 -6.78 2.00 0.06
N VAL A 37 -5.84 1.88 0.97
CA VAL A 37 -5.84 2.66 2.21
C VAL A 37 -4.72 3.68 2.17
N ASN A 38 -5.07 4.95 2.33
CA ASN A 38 -4.08 6.02 2.43
C ASN A 38 -3.43 5.98 3.81
N VAL A 39 -2.11 5.98 3.83
CA VAL A 39 -1.34 5.97 5.07
C VAL A 39 -0.51 7.24 5.18
N THR A 40 -0.30 7.72 6.39
CA THR A 40 0.40 8.97 6.66
C THR A 40 1.51 8.82 7.71
N SER A 41 1.58 7.66 8.35
CA SER A 41 2.55 7.41 9.42
C SER A 41 2.79 5.93 9.56
N SER A 42 3.83 5.57 10.32
CA SER A 42 4.12 4.17 10.61
C SER A 42 2.96 3.48 11.34
N SER A 43 2.27 4.19 12.22
CA SER A 43 1.14 3.62 12.95
C SER A 43 -0.03 3.28 12.04
N THR A 44 -0.33 4.12 11.03
CA THR A 44 -1.40 3.82 10.08
C THR A 44 -1.02 2.65 9.17
N VAL A 45 0.26 2.53 8.77
CA VAL A 45 0.73 1.39 8.00
C VAL A 45 0.53 0.10 8.79
N VAL A 46 1.00 0.06 10.03
CA VAL A 46 0.90 -1.13 10.87
C VAL A 46 -0.56 -1.50 11.12
N ALA A 47 -1.41 -0.52 11.43
CA ALA A 47 -2.83 -0.77 11.66
C ALA A 47 -3.51 -1.37 10.44
N ALA A 48 -3.23 -0.84 9.26
CA ALA A 48 -3.81 -1.35 8.01
C ALA A 48 -3.35 -2.78 7.73
N LEU A 49 -2.06 -3.07 7.93
CA LEU A 49 -1.51 -4.41 7.72
C LEU A 49 -2.08 -5.43 8.71
N GLU A 50 -2.23 -5.04 9.97
CA GLU A 50 -2.84 -5.91 10.98
C GLU A 50 -4.31 -6.21 10.63
N ALA A 51 -5.04 -5.21 10.19
CA ALA A 51 -6.42 -5.38 9.79
C ALA A 51 -6.54 -6.35 8.59
N ALA A 52 -5.68 -6.19 7.60
CA ALA A 52 -5.67 -7.08 6.42
C ALA A 52 -5.33 -8.52 6.82
N LYS A 53 -4.36 -8.68 7.70
CA LYS A 53 -3.98 -10.01 8.21
C LYS A 53 -5.14 -10.66 8.95
N ASN A 54 -5.78 -9.92 9.84
CA ASN A 54 -6.91 -10.43 10.63
C ASN A 54 -8.12 -10.77 9.74
N ALA A 55 -8.33 -10.02 8.68
CA ALA A 55 -9.39 -10.28 7.71
C ALA A 55 -9.00 -11.35 6.67
N ASN A 56 -7.74 -11.76 6.64
CA ASN A 56 -7.17 -12.67 5.63
C ASN A 56 -7.47 -12.15 4.23
N ALA A 57 -7.18 -10.88 3.98
CA ALA A 57 -7.55 -10.18 2.75
C ALA A 57 -6.36 -9.40 2.19
N PRO A 58 -6.34 -9.19 0.86
CA PRO A 58 -5.34 -8.32 0.24
C PRO A 58 -5.65 -6.85 0.50
N LEU A 59 -4.64 -6.02 0.33
CA LEU A 59 -4.73 -4.61 0.65
C LEU A 59 -3.77 -3.82 -0.24
N ILE A 60 -4.16 -2.64 -0.65
CA ILE A 60 -3.28 -1.68 -1.30
C ILE A 60 -2.96 -0.59 -0.29
N LEU A 61 -1.67 -0.38 0.00
CA LEU A 61 -1.22 0.74 0.82
C LEU A 61 -0.71 1.84 -0.11
N GLN A 62 -1.20 3.03 0.09
CA GLN A 62 -0.87 4.15 -0.79
C GLN A 62 -0.74 5.45 0.02
N THR A 63 -0.13 6.45 -0.59
CA THR A 63 -0.09 7.80 -0.03
C THR A 63 -0.70 8.77 -1.02
N SER A 64 -1.43 9.75 -0.51
CA SER A 64 -1.76 10.93 -1.29
C SER A 64 -0.50 11.82 -1.38
N GLN A 65 -0.54 12.83 -2.23
CA GLN A 65 0.54 13.82 -2.28
C GLN A 65 0.75 14.47 -0.91
N GLY A 66 -0.33 14.87 -0.24
CA GLY A 66 -0.24 15.45 1.09
C GLY A 66 0.27 14.47 2.14
N GLY A 67 -0.15 13.22 2.08
CA GLY A 67 0.36 12.17 2.96
C GLY A 67 1.84 11.91 2.77
N ALA A 68 2.31 11.93 1.52
CA ALA A 68 3.73 11.79 1.23
C ALA A 68 4.53 12.97 1.80
N ALA A 69 4.04 14.19 1.61
CA ALA A 69 4.69 15.37 2.20
C ALA A 69 4.73 15.28 3.72
N TYR A 70 3.68 14.74 4.34
CA TYR A 70 3.65 14.53 5.78
C TYR A 70 4.73 13.53 6.25
N PHE A 71 4.95 12.45 5.48
CA PHE A 71 6.03 11.50 5.77
C PHE A 71 7.40 12.17 5.77
N ALA A 72 7.62 13.13 4.88
CA ALA A 72 8.89 13.86 4.81
C ALA A 72 9.09 14.80 6.00
N GLY A 73 7.99 15.21 6.65
CA GLY A 73 8.01 16.17 7.73
C GLY A 73 7.86 17.60 7.22
N LYS A 74 7.47 18.48 8.12
CA LYS A 74 7.13 19.87 7.75
C LYS A 74 8.35 20.77 7.56
N GLY A 75 9.54 20.27 7.85
CA GLY A 75 10.76 21.03 7.63
C GLY A 75 11.22 21.10 6.19
N ILE A 76 10.59 20.30 5.30
CA ILE A 76 10.93 20.27 3.89
C ILE A 76 9.84 20.99 3.11
N LYS A 77 10.25 21.89 2.23
CA LYS A 77 9.34 22.64 1.37
C LYS A 77 8.79 21.73 0.28
N ASP A 78 7.51 21.92 -0.06
CA ASP A 78 6.88 21.20 -1.18
C ASP A 78 6.49 22.21 -2.25
N SER A 79 7.47 22.66 -3.03
CA SER A 79 7.24 23.65 -4.07
C SER A 79 6.40 23.09 -5.22
N ALA A 80 5.67 23.99 -5.90
CA ALA A 80 4.86 23.58 -7.06
C ALA A 80 5.70 23.04 -8.20
N GLU A 81 6.98 23.46 -8.29
CA GLU A 81 7.87 23.04 -9.37
C GLU A 81 8.55 21.71 -9.12
N LYS A 82 9.04 21.47 -7.89
CA LYS A 82 9.90 20.33 -7.58
C LYS A 82 9.25 19.29 -6.68
N ARG A 83 8.24 19.66 -5.90
CA ARG A 83 7.54 18.74 -4.99
C ARG A 83 8.50 17.98 -4.07
N GLU A 84 9.48 18.69 -3.51
CA GLU A 84 10.58 18.08 -2.75
C GLU A 84 10.08 17.22 -1.59
N ALA A 85 9.13 17.74 -0.81
CA ALA A 85 8.59 17.00 0.32
C ALA A 85 7.78 15.80 -0.13
N SER A 86 6.94 15.95 -1.15
CA SER A 86 6.13 14.85 -1.67
C SER A 86 6.99 13.73 -2.21
N VAL A 87 8.06 14.07 -2.93
CA VAL A 87 9.00 13.06 -3.49
C VAL A 87 9.74 12.35 -2.36
N ALA A 88 10.34 13.10 -1.43
CA ALA A 88 11.07 12.52 -0.32
C ALA A 88 10.18 11.62 0.52
N GLY A 89 8.97 12.08 0.82
CA GLY A 89 8.02 11.33 1.62
C GLY A 89 7.52 10.07 0.93
N ALA A 90 7.29 10.12 -0.38
CA ALA A 90 6.88 8.95 -1.15
C ALA A 90 7.98 7.87 -1.12
N ILE A 91 9.23 8.28 -1.25
CA ILE A 91 10.37 7.36 -1.18
C ILE A 91 10.46 6.74 0.22
N ALA A 92 10.37 7.56 1.26
CA ALA A 92 10.43 7.08 2.64
C ALA A 92 9.28 6.11 2.95
N ALA A 93 8.06 6.45 2.55
CA ALA A 93 6.90 5.60 2.75
C ALA A 93 7.05 4.26 2.03
N ALA A 94 7.54 4.26 0.80
CA ALA A 94 7.76 3.04 0.03
C ALA A 94 8.75 2.11 0.73
N HIS A 95 9.84 2.65 1.24
CA HIS A 95 10.83 1.86 1.96
C HIS A 95 10.27 1.30 3.26
N TYR A 96 9.48 2.08 3.97
CA TYR A 96 8.89 1.63 5.23
C TYR A 96 7.85 0.53 5.01
N ILE A 97 6.98 0.71 4.03
CA ILE A 97 5.90 -0.24 3.75
C ILE A 97 6.43 -1.58 3.27
N ARG A 98 7.46 -1.52 2.45
CA ARG A 98 8.06 -2.70 1.86
C ARG A 98 8.79 -3.57 2.90
#